data_a126ed0039aaee4847afd339d39bbda2
#
_entry.id   a126ed0039aaee4847afd339d39bbda2
#
_cell.length_a   1.000
_cell.length_b   1.000
_cell.length_c   1.000
_cell.angle_alpha   90.00
_cell.angle_beta   90.00
_cell.angle_gamma   90.00
#
_symmetry.space_group_name_H-M   'P 1'
#
loop_
_entity.id
_entity.type
_entity.pdbx_description
1 polymer ?
#
loop_
_entity_poly.entity_id
_entity_poly.type
_entity_poly.pdbx_seq_one_letter_code
_entity_poly.pdbx_strand_id
1 'polypeptide(L)'
;MCKILFNEEGDFHSGALILVDKPLKWTSFDVVNKIRWCLKSACGKIKVGHAGTLDPLATGLVIVCTGKWTKRIEDYMAQEKEYVATLCYGAVTPSFDLETLPEGDFPYRHIDRPYLDRVLERFRGVITQVPPAYSAIRVDGDRAYKKARKGNEIEMPARQVVVNELEIIDFNLPDLTLRINCSKGTYIRSLANDIGQACESGAYLAGLRRTKIGSFQVEDANKMEDL
;
A
#
# COMPACT_ATOMS: atom_id res chain seq x y z
N MET A 1 -24.42 -6.88 -7.21
CA MET A 1 -23.98 -7.56 -8.47
C MET A 1 -22.49 -7.31 -8.61
N CYS A 2 -21.69 -8.36 -8.70
CA CYS A 2 -20.23 -8.27 -8.77
C CYS A 2 -19.80 -7.48 -10.02
N LYS A 3 -18.98 -6.43 -9.83
CA LYS A 3 -18.49 -5.60 -10.93
C LYS A 3 -17.24 -6.24 -11.54
N ILE A 4 -17.35 -6.79 -12.73
CA ILE A 4 -16.26 -7.45 -13.46
C ILE A 4 -16.15 -6.81 -14.84
N LEU A 5 -14.96 -6.39 -15.20
CA LEU A 5 -14.65 -5.89 -16.53
C LEU A 5 -14.06 -7.04 -17.35
N PHE A 6 -14.75 -7.45 -18.40
CA PHE A 6 -14.29 -8.46 -19.34
C PHE A 6 -13.66 -7.82 -20.58
N ASN A 7 -12.88 -8.62 -21.32
CA ASN A 7 -12.54 -8.34 -22.70
C ASN A 7 -13.75 -8.57 -23.63
N GLU A 8 -13.57 -8.39 -24.93
CA GLU A 8 -14.63 -8.57 -25.96
C GLU A 8 -15.19 -10.00 -26.01
N GLU A 9 -14.40 -11.02 -25.65
CA GLU A 9 -14.82 -12.43 -25.62
C GLU A 9 -15.71 -12.75 -24.42
N GLY A 10 -15.75 -11.88 -23.38
CA GLY A 10 -16.68 -11.98 -22.27
C GLY A 10 -16.44 -13.16 -21.31
N ASP A 11 -15.24 -13.74 -21.29
CA ASP A 11 -14.89 -14.88 -20.42
C ASP A 11 -13.63 -14.66 -19.59
N PHE A 12 -13.48 -15.43 -18.51
CA PHE A 12 -12.36 -15.32 -17.59
C PHE A 12 -11.03 -15.84 -18.14
N HIS A 13 -11.02 -16.76 -19.11
CA HIS A 13 -9.78 -17.30 -19.69
C HIS A 13 -9.15 -16.33 -20.68
N SER A 14 -9.96 -15.67 -21.49
CA SER A 14 -9.53 -14.63 -22.41
C SER A 14 -9.13 -13.36 -21.66
N GLY A 15 -9.73 -13.09 -20.51
CA GLY A 15 -9.28 -12.08 -19.56
C GLY A 15 -10.39 -11.27 -18.92
N ALA A 16 -10.27 -11.10 -17.61
CA ALA A 16 -11.12 -10.21 -16.85
C ALA A 16 -10.30 -9.42 -15.83
N LEU A 17 -10.81 -8.24 -15.49
CA LEU A 17 -10.31 -7.38 -14.42
C LEU A 17 -11.40 -7.28 -13.35
N ILE A 18 -11.00 -7.58 -12.13
CA ILE A 18 -11.87 -7.57 -10.96
C ILE A 18 -11.27 -6.59 -9.96
N LEU A 19 -12.03 -5.54 -9.62
CA LEU A 19 -11.70 -4.61 -8.57
C LEU A 19 -12.19 -5.17 -7.23
N VAL A 20 -11.31 -5.21 -6.24
CA VAL A 20 -11.62 -5.76 -4.92
C VAL A 20 -11.23 -4.77 -3.83
N ASP A 21 -12.15 -4.47 -2.93
CA ASP A 21 -11.87 -3.77 -1.68
C ASP A 21 -11.34 -4.80 -0.66
N LYS A 22 -10.02 -4.85 -0.51
CA LYS A 22 -9.35 -5.78 0.39
C LYS A 22 -9.63 -5.41 1.85
N PRO A 23 -10.21 -6.31 2.64
CA PRO A 23 -10.40 -6.05 4.05
C PRO A 23 -9.10 -6.12 4.86
N LEU A 24 -9.15 -5.60 6.08
CA LEU A 24 -8.06 -5.65 7.04
C LEU A 24 -7.66 -7.11 7.35
N LYS A 25 -6.37 -7.34 7.60
CA LYS A 25 -5.75 -8.63 7.94
C LYS A 25 -5.70 -9.66 6.80
N TRP A 26 -6.18 -9.32 5.62
CA TRP A 26 -6.00 -10.14 4.41
C TRP A 26 -4.72 -9.74 3.67
N THR A 27 -4.00 -10.72 3.15
CA THR A 27 -2.96 -10.46 2.16
C THR A 27 -3.57 -10.27 0.77
N SER A 28 -2.86 -9.59 -0.13
CA SER A 28 -3.29 -9.53 -1.54
C SER A 28 -3.33 -10.92 -2.20
N PHE A 29 -2.56 -11.87 -1.69
CA PHE A 29 -2.58 -13.26 -2.18
C PHE A 29 -3.82 -14.02 -1.70
N ASP A 30 -4.34 -13.75 -0.51
CA ASP A 30 -5.60 -14.33 -0.03
C ASP A 30 -6.77 -13.91 -0.92
N VAL A 31 -6.79 -12.64 -1.37
CA VAL A 31 -7.76 -12.15 -2.36
C VAL A 31 -7.67 -12.96 -3.65
N VAL A 32 -6.46 -13.17 -4.19
CA VAL A 32 -6.25 -13.99 -5.39
C VAL A 32 -6.74 -15.42 -5.19
N ASN A 33 -6.46 -16.03 -4.04
CA ASN A 33 -6.88 -17.39 -3.73
C ASN A 33 -8.40 -17.52 -3.63
N LYS A 34 -9.06 -16.56 -2.99
CA LYS A 34 -10.53 -16.53 -2.89
C LYS A 34 -11.16 -16.46 -4.29
N ILE A 35 -10.72 -15.53 -5.15
CA ILE A 35 -11.21 -15.39 -6.51
C ILE A 35 -10.96 -16.68 -7.31
N ARG A 36 -9.74 -17.26 -7.21
CA ARG A 36 -9.42 -18.52 -7.87
C ARG A 36 -10.33 -19.66 -7.43
N TRP A 37 -10.66 -19.71 -6.14
CA TRP A 37 -11.60 -20.69 -5.61
C TRP A 37 -13.02 -20.49 -6.13
N CYS A 38 -13.53 -19.25 -6.15
CA CYS A 38 -14.85 -18.92 -6.68
C CYS A 38 -14.99 -19.28 -8.17
N LEU A 39 -13.94 -19.05 -8.97
CA LEU A 39 -13.94 -19.34 -10.41
C LEU A 39 -13.72 -20.81 -10.75
N LYS A 40 -13.25 -21.62 -9.79
CA LYS A 40 -12.85 -23.02 -10.05
C LYS A 40 -13.99 -23.89 -10.58
N SER A 41 -15.21 -23.71 -10.08
CA SER A 41 -16.40 -24.49 -10.50
C SER A 41 -16.87 -24.13 -11.90
N ALA A 42 -16.78 -22.85 -12.28
CA ALA A 42 -17.26 -22.35 -13.57
C ALA A 42 -16.19 -22.43 -14.67
N CYS A 43 -14.92 -22.20 -14.33
CA CYS A 43 -13.83 -22.02 -15.30
C CYS A 43 -12.73 -23.08 -15.19
N GLY A 44 -12.80 -24.00 -14.22
CA GLY A 44 -11.71 -24.95 -13.99
C GLY A 44 -10.40 -24.28 -13.55
N LYS A 45 -9.27 -24.75 -14.06
CA LYS A 45 -7.96 -24.18 -13.72
C LYS A 45 -7.69 -22.92 -14.53
N ILE A 46 -7.60 -21.78 -13.87
CA ILE A 46 -7.38 -20.46 -14.48
C ILE A 46 -6.20 -19.73 -13.81
N LYS A 47 -5.48 -18.91 -14.59
CA LYS A 47 -4.48 -17.99 -14.04
C LYS A 47 -5.18 -16.81 -13.39
N VAL A 48 -4.77 -16.47 -12.17
CA VAL A 48 -5.26 -15.30 -11.43
C VAL A 48 -4.06 -14.63 -10.74
N GLY A 49 -3.96 -13.32 -10.84
CA GLY A 49 -2.89 -12.54 -10.22
C GLY A 49 -3.33 -11.13 -9.87
N HIS A 50 -2.66 -10.47 -8.92
CA HIS A 50 -2.98 -9.09 -8.52
C HIS A 50 -1.95 -8.08 -9.04
N ALA A 51 -2.39 -6.84 -9.26
CA ALA A 51 -1.56 -5.73 -9.71
C ALA A 51 -1.14 -4.84 -8.53
N GLY A 52 -0.10 -5.25 -7.83
CA GLY A 52 0.49 -4.51 -6.71
C GLY A 52 0.02 -4.97 -5.33
N THR A 53 1.00 -5.38 -4.54
CA THR A 53 0.77 -5.83 -3.16
C THR A 53 0.22 -4.68 -2.31
N LEU A 54 -0.73 -5.03 -1.45
CA LEU A 54 -1.19 -4.20 -0.35
C LEU A 54 -0.94 -5.00 0.94
N ASP A 55 -0.34 -4.35 1.93
CA ASP A 55 0.06 -5.00 3.17
C ASP A 55 -1.16 -5.56 3.93
N PRO A 56 -0.99 -6.56 4.80
CA PRO A 56 -2.10 -7.15 5.56
C PRO A 56 -2.85 -6.15 6.43
N LEU A 57 -2.13 -5.18 7.02
CA LEU A 57 -2.72 -4.12 7.86
C LEU A 57 -3.30 -2.94 7.06
N ALA A 58 -3.18 -2.96 5.74
CA ALA A 58 -3.81 -1.98 4.87
C ALA A 58 -5.13 -2.52 4.28
N THR A 59 -6.04 -1.62 3.95
CA THR A 59 -7.32 -1.90 3.28
C THR A 59 -7.40 -1.24 1.90
N GLY A 60 -8.42 -1.54 1.12
CA GLY A 60 -8.74 -0.81 -0.09
C GLY A 60 -8.43 -1.53 -1.38
N LEU A 61 -8.32 -0.78 -2.45
CA LEU A 61 -8.34 -1.27 -3.82
C LEU A 61 -7.20 -2.23 -4.16
N VAL A 62 -7.57 -3.42 -4.62
CA VAL A 62 -6.69 -4.40 -5.28
C VAL A 62 -7.28 -4.73 -6.63
N ILE A 63 -6.48 -4.58 -7.69
CA ILE A 63 -6.83 -5.02 -9.04
C ILE A 63 -6.39 -6.46 -9.19
N VAL A 64 -7.32 -7.33 -9.57
CA VAL A 64 -7.05 -8.74 -9.88
C VAL A 64 -7.33 -8.99 -11.35
N CYS A 65 -6.38 -9.64 -12.03
CA CYS A 65 -6.49 -10.04 -13.42
C CYS A 65 -6.62 -11.55 -13.55
N THR A 66 -7.43 -12.01 -14.52
CA THR A 66 -7.59 -13.43 -14.83
C THR A 66 -7.11 -13.74 -16.25
N GLY A 67 -6.87 -15.03 -16.54
CA GLY A 67 -6.56 -15.55 -17.86
C GLY A 67 -5.41 -14.83 -18.56
N LYS A 68 -5.64 -14.45 -19.82
CA LYS A 68 -4.65 -13.74 -20.64
C LYS A 68 -4.31 -12.34 -20.10
N TRP A 69 -5.23 -11.69 -19.38
CA TRP A 69 -4.98 -10.35 -18.80
C TRP A 69 -3.99 -10.34 -17.63
N THR A 70 -3.62 -11.50 -17.10
CA THR A 70 -2.49 -11.58 -16.15
C THR A 70 -1.17 -11.04 -16.75
N LYS A 71 -1.03 -10.98 -18.08
CA LYS A 71 0.12 -10.37 -18.76
C LYS A 71 0.13 -8.83 -18.67
N ARG A 72 -1.04 -8.21 -18.37
CA ARG A 72 -1.20 -6.76 -18.22
C ARG A 72 -0.99 -6.27 -16.78
N ILE A 73 -0.68 -7.15 -15.85
CA ILE A 73 -0.49 -6.82 -14.43
C ILE A 73 0.55 -5.70 -14.27
N GLU A 74 1.64 -5.75 -15.03
CA GLU A 74 2.71 -4.73 -14.96
C GLU A 74 2.23 -3.35 -15.38
N ASP A 75 1.30 -3.25 -16.35
CA ASP A 75 0.71 -1.98 -16.79
C ASP A 75 -0.07 -1.31 -15.63
N TYR A 76 -0.86 -2.09 -14.90
CA TYR A 76 -1.59 -1.60 -13.72
C TYR A 76 -0.66 -1.30 -12.54
N MET A 77 0.39 -2.10 -12.36
CA MET A 77 1.41 -1.84 -11.34
C MET A 77 2.18 -0.55 -11.61
N ALA A 78 2.34 -0.16 -12.86
CA ALA A 78 3.04 1.06 -13.26
C ALA A 78 2.26 2.35 -12.97
N GLN A 79 0.93 2.26 -12.81
CA GLN A 79 0.06 3.42 -12.58
C GLN A 79 0.31 4.06 -11.21
N GLU A 80 -0.07 5.32 -11.07
CA GLU A 80 -0.09 6.05 -9.80
C GLU A 80 -1.10 5.44 -8.82
N LYS A 81 -0.89 5.70 -7.54
CA LYS A 81 -1.77 5.23 -6.47
C LYS A 81 -2.15 6.40 -5.57
N GLU A 82 -3.39 6.38 -5.11
CA GLU A 82 -3.85 7.28 -4.05
C GLU A 82 -4.13 6.47 -2.78
N TYR A 83 -3.74 7.07 -1.66
CA TYR A 83 -3.93 6.48 -0.34
C TYR A 83 -4.51 7.51 0.62
N VAL A 84 -5.30 7.02 1.58
CA VAL A 84 -5.56 7.69 2.84
C VAL A 84 -4.72 6.97 3.90
N ALA A 85 -3.85 7.71 4.56
CA ALA A 85 -2.87 7.20 5.51
C ALA A 85 -2.99 7.93 6.85
N THR A 86 -3.11 7.19 7.94
CA THR A 86 -3.06 7.74 9.30
C THR A 86 -1.71 7.44 9.91
N LEU A 87 -0.96 8.49 10.25
CA LEU A 87 0.29 8.45 10.98
C LEU A 87 -0.01 8.68 12.45
N CYS A 88 0.71 8.00 13.34
CA CYS A 88 0.66 8.27 14.78
C CYS A 88 2.04 8.71 15.26
N TYR A 89 2.11 9.92 15.82
CA TYR A 89 3.33 10.49 16.38
C TYR A 89 3.60 10.00 17.81
N GLY A 90 4.83 10.18 18.27
CA GLY A 90 5.25 9.89 19.65
C GLY A 90 5.96 8.55 19.83
N ALA A 91 5.95 7.70 18.84
CA ALA A 91 6.65 6.41 18.85
C ALA A 91 7.14 6.03 17.46
N VAL A 92 7.99 5.03 17.37
CA VAL A 92 8.44 4.39 16.11
C VAL A 92 8.17 2.90 16.18
N THR A 93 8.16 2.22 15.03
CA THR A 93 8.11 0.76 14.98
C THR A 93 9.17 0.25 14.00
N PRO A 94 9.79 -0.92 14.23
CA PRO A 94 10.78 -1.49 13.30
C PRO A 94 10.23 -1.76 11.89
N SER A 95 8.92 -2.03 11.76
CA SER A 95 8.23 -2.23 10.48
C SER A 95 7.70 -0.95 9.84
N PHE A 96 7.77 0.19 10.56
CA PHE A 96 7.15 1.48 10.24
C PHE A 96 5.62 1.44 10.20
N ASP A 97 5.00 0.35 10.70
CA ASP A 97 3.57 0.15 10.88
C ASP A 97 3.28 -0.69 12.12
N LEU A 98 2.04 -1.10 12.35
CA LEU A 98 1.62 -1.91 13.50
C LEU A 98 1.88 -3.43 13.33
N GLU A 99 2.69 -3.87 12.36
CA GLU A 99 3.19 -5.27 12.31
C GLU A 99 4.13 -5.55 13.49
N THR A 100 4.86 -4.52 13.96
CA THR A 100 5.70 -4.56 15.16
C THR A 100 5.20 -3.55 16.19
N LEU A 101 5.55 -3.77 17.47
CA LEU A 101 5.09 -2.93 18.57
C LEU A 101 5.74 -1.54 18.51
N PRO A 102 5.00 -0.48 18.90
CA PRO A 102 5.56 0.86 19.06
C PRO A 102 6.60 0.91 20.18
N GLU A 103 7.68 1.66 19.93
CA GLU A 103 8.82 1.84 20.84
C GLU A 103 9.18 3.32 20.93
N GLY A 104 9.76 3.72 22.08
CA GLY A 104 10.20 5.08 22.35
C GLY A 104 9.09 6.00 22.87
N ASP A 105 9.51 7.19 23.26
CA ASP A 105 8.65 8.29 23.72
C ASP A 105 9.22 9.58 23.13
N PHE A 106 8.70 9.98 22.00
CA PHE A 106 9.18 11.13 21.24
C PHE A 106 8.25 12.33 21.46
N PRO A 107 8.80 13.55 21.62
CA PRO A 107 7.98 14.74 21.74
C PRO A 107 7.21 15.00 20.42
N TYR A 108 5.94 15.35 20.51
CA TYR A 108 5.13 15.71 19.34
C TYR A 108 4.21 16.93 19.56
N ARG A 109 4.09 17.42 20.79
CA ARG A 109 3.21 18.56 21.12
C ARG A 109 3.66 19.89 20.54
N HIS A 110 4.92 19.98 20.08
CA HIS A 110 5.48 21.14 19.39
C HIS A 110 5.05 21.24 17.92
N ILE A 111 4.46 20.15 17.37
CA ILE A 111 4.03 20.10 15.99
C ILE A 111 2.70 20.84 15.88
N ASP A 112 2.74 22.07 15.39
CA ASP A 112 1.55 22.83 14.99
C ASP A 112 1.29 22.73 13.49
N ARG A 113 0.15 23.19 13.05
CA ARG A 113 -0.23 23.12 11.64
C ARG A 113 0.72 23.88 10.72
N PRO A 114 1.14 25.13 11.00
CA PRO A 114 2.11 25.83 10.16
C PRO A 114 3.49 25.17 10.10
N TYR A 115 3.94 24.56 11.18
CA TYR A 115 5.18 23.78 11.20
C TYR A 115 5.07 22.54 10.32
N LEU A 116 4.00 21.79 10.48
CA LEU A 116 3.74 20.57 9.68
C LEU A 116 3.64 20.90 8.18
N ASP A 117 2.93 21.96 7.79
CA ASP A 117 2.81 22.37 6.39
C ASP A 117 4.20 22.62 5.76
N ARG A 118 5.13 23.30 6.48
CA ARG A 118 6.52 23.49 6.02
C ARG A 118 7.31 22.20 5.89
N VAL A 119 7.11 21.27 6.82
CA VAL A 119 7.78 19.95 6.76
C VAL A 119 7.28 19.15 5.55
N LEU A 120 5.96 19.09 5.33
CA LEU A 120 5.35 18.32 4.26
C LEU A 120 5.74 18.82 2.86
N GLU A 121 6.08 20.10 2.68
CA GLU A 121 6.60 20.61 1.41
C GLU A 121 7.87 19.83 0.94
N ARG A 122 8.69 19.35 1.87
CA ARG A 122 9.91 18.59 1.58
C ARG A 122 9.64 17.18 1.02
N PHE A 123 8.43 16.70 1.18
CA PHE A 123 7.98 15.37 0.76
C PHE A 123 7.13 15.39 -0.51
N ARG A 124 6.98 16.55 -1.16
CA ARG A 124 6.32 16.69 -2.45
C ARG A 124 7.32 16.62 -3.60
N GLY A 125 6.86 16.14 -4.76
CA GLY A 125 7.71 15.97 -5.94
C GLY A 125 8.60 14.74 -5.85
N VAL A 126 9.81 14.83 -6.40
CA VAL A 126 10.79 13.74 -6.39
C VAL A 126 11.48 13.66 -5.05
N ILE A 127 11.35 12.55 -4.37
CA ILE A 127 12.00 12.29 -3.08
C ILE A 127 12.85 11.02 -3.15
N THR A 128 13.90 10.99 -2.35
CA THR A 128 14.68 9.76 -2.13
C THR A 128 14.12 9.03 -0.91
N GLN A 129 13.78 7.77 -1.08
CA GLN A 129 13.17 6.94 -0.04
C GLN A 129 13.93 5.65 0.16
N VAL A 130 14.16 5.25 1.40
CA VAL A 130 14.68 3.94 1.77
C VAL A 130 13.48 3.04 2.09
N PRO A 131 13.27 1.92 1.34
CA PRO A 131 12.21 0.97 1.62
C PRO A 131 12.36 0.35 3.02
N PRO A 132 11.26 -0.04 3.70
CA PRO A 132 11.37 -0.70 4.99
C PRO A 132 11.99 -2.09 4.82
N ALA A 133 12.76 -2.54 5.81
CA ALA A 133 13.32 -3.90 5.86
C ALA A 133 12.21 -4.98 5.80
N TYR A 134 11.04 -4.69 6.36
CA TYR A 134 9.84 -5.53 6.30
C TYR A 134 9.12 -5.40 4.95
N SER A 135 9.84 -5.65 3.84
CA SER A 135 9.29 -5.57 2.48
C SER A 135 9.60 -6.80 1.65
N ALA A 136 8.89 -6.95 0.52
CA ALA A 136 9.09 -8.07 -0.41
C ALA A 136 10.27 -7.87 -1.37
N ILE A 137 11.03 -6.78 -1.24
CA ILE A 137 12.24 -6.51 -2.01
C ILE A 137 13.25 -7.63 -1.78
N ARG A 138 13.95 -8.01 -2.84
CA ARG A 138 15.04 -8.99 -2.74
C ARG A 138 16.36 -8.26 -2.49
N VAL A 139 17.07 -8.69 -1.45
CA VAL A 139 18.42 -8.25 -1.10
C VAL A 139 19.28 -9.53 -0.99
N ASP A 140 20.35 -9.62 -1.78
CA ASP A 140 21.22 -10.81 -1.87
C ASP A 140 20.46 -12.11 -2.17
N GLY A 141 19.46 -12.04 -3.06
CA GLY A 141 18.67 -13.20 -3.49
C GLY A 141 17.47 -13.56 -2.61
N ASP A 142 17.45 -13.12 -1.34
CA ASP A 142 16.36 -13.36 -0.39
C ASP A 142 15.42 -12.17 -0.26
N ARG A 143 14.17 -12.42 0.15
CA ARG A 143 13.23 -11.34 0.46
C ARG A 143 13.61 -10.67 1.79
N ALA A 144 13.71 -9.33 1.80
CA ALA A 144 14.13 -8.55 2.95
C ALA A 144 13.35 -8.88 4.23
N TYR A 145 12.01 -8.98 4.15
CA TYR A 145 11.18 -9.31 5.32
C TYR A 145 11.56 -10.62 6.02
N LYS A 146 12.11 -11.63 5.27
CA LYS A 146 12.52 -12.91 5.88
C LYS A 146 13.79 -12.75 6.73
N LYS A 147 14.70 -11.87 6.31
CA LYS A 147 15.91 -11.55 7.05
C LYS A 147 15.57 -10.66 8.25
N ALA A 148 14.72 -9.64 8.07
CA ALA A 148 14.29 -8.71 9.13
C ALA A 148 13.60 -9.44 10.29
N ARG A 149 12.67 -10.36 10.00
CA ARG A 149 12.01 -11.18 11.05
C ARG A 149 12.95 -12.11 11.82
N LYS A 150 14.15 -12.37 11.31
CA LYS A 150 15.21 -13.11 12.02
C LYS A 150 16.14 -12.20 12.83
N GLY A 151 15.86 -10.89 12.87
CA GLY A 151 16.69 -9.90 13.55
C GLY A 151 17.96 -9.52 12.81
N ASN A 152 18.10 -9.87 11.53
CA ASN A 152 19.27 -9.47 10.75
C ASN A 152 19.13 -8.01 10.31
N GLU A 153 20.18 -7.23 10.47
CA GLU A 153 20.30 -5.91 9.85
C GLU A 153 20.40 -6.05 8.33
N ILE A 154 19.64 -5.23 7.60
CA ILE A 154 19.59 -5.24 6.14
C ILE A 154 19.77 -3.81 5.64
N GLU A 155 20.81 -3.60 4.87
CA GLU A 155 20.97 -2.35 4.14
C GLU A 155 20.01 -2.34 2.93
N MET A 156 19.03 -1.45 2.98
CA MET A 156 18.02 -1.32 1.92
C MET A 156 18.45 -0.26 0.92
N PRO A 157 18.47 -0.57 -0.40
CA PRO A 157 18.88 0.41 -1.40
C PRO A 157 17.86 1.56 -1.46
N ALA A 158 18.35 2.79 -1.38
CA ALA A 158 17.56 3.98 -1.59
C ALA A 158 17.09 4.06 -3.05
N ARG A 159 15.91 4.65 -3.25
CA ARG A 159 15.34 4.85 -4.58
C ARG A 159 14.59 6.17 -4.69
N GLN A 160 14.48 6.69 -5.91
CA GLN A 160 13.64 7.85 -6.17
C GLN A 160 12.20 7.42 -6.40
N VAL A 161 11.28 8.15 -5.80
CA VAL A 161 9.83 8.06 -5.99
C VAL A 161 9.25 9.46 -6.13
N VAL A 162 8.04 9.56 -6.65
CA VAL A 162 7.37 10.85 -6.82
C VAL A 162 6.12 10.87 -5.95
N VAL A 163 5.97 11.90 -5.12
CA VAL A 163 4.74 12.23 -4.40
C VAL A 163 4.10 13.41 -5.10
N ASN A 164 3.07 13.15 -5.89
CA ASN A 164 2.39 14.17 -6.69
C ASN A 164 1.55 15.11 -5.83
N GLU A 165 0.84 14.51 -4.85
CA GLU A 165 -0.03 15.24 -3.92
C GLU A 165 0.15 14.71 -2.50
N LEU A 166 0.16 15.63 -1.55
CA LEU A 166 0.24 15.35 -0.11
C LEU A 166 -0.65 16.37 0.60
N GLU A 167 -1.83 15.95 1.02
CA GLU A 167 -2.86 16.80 1.62
C GLU A 167 -3.19 16.33 3.03
N ILE A 168 -3.29 17.26 3.97
CA ILE A 168 -3.77 16.98 5.33
C ILE A 168 -5.29 16.92 5.33
N ILE A 169 -5.84 15.71 5.61
CA ILE A 169 -7.29 15.50 5.77
C ILE A 169 -7.72 15.80 7.21
N ASP A 170 -6.94 15.31 8.17
CA ASP A 170 -7.21 15.52 9.59
C ASP A 170 -5.91 15.70 10.36
N PHE A 171 -5.92 16.60 11.34
CA PHE A 171 -4.79 16.93 12.19
C PHE A 171 -5.25 17.00 13.64
N ASN A 172 -5.15 15.88 14.32
CA ASN A 172 -5.56 15.71 15.72
C ASN A 172 -4.51 14.88 16.47
N LEU A 173 -3.43 15.55 16.90
CA LEU A 173 -2.29 14.88 17.53
C LEU A 173 -2.69 13.95 18.69
N PRO A 174 -2.12 12.74 18.77
CA PRO A 174 -0.96 12.28 18.02
C PRO A 174 -1.23 11.83 16.58
N ASP A 175 -2.47 11.82 16.13
CA ASP A 175 -2.84 11.31 14.81
C ASP A 175 -2.84 12.40 13.74
N LEU A 176 -2.29 12.04 12.57
CA LEU A 176 -2.28 12.84 11.35
C LEU A 176 -2.80 11.98 10.19
N THR A 177 -3.89 12.41 9.56
CA THR A 177 -4.42 11.72 8.38
C THR A 177 -4.10 12.50 7.10
N LEU A 178 -3.45 11.85 6.16
CA LEU A 178 -3.02 12.40 4.88
C LEU A 178 -3.70 11.70 3.71
N ARG A 179 -4.07 12.47 2.67
CA ARG A 179 -4.30 11.94 1.32
C ARG A 179 -3.00 12.06 0.54
N ILE A 180 -2.57 10.98 -0.08
CA ILE A 180 -1.28 10.87 -0.74
C ILE A 180 -1.47 10.31 -2.14
N ASN A 181 -1.14 11.07 -3.19
CA ASN A 181 -1.02 10.56 -4.55
C ASN A 181 0.45 10.41 -4.89
N CYS A 182 0.86 9.22 -5.33
CA CYS A 182 2.27 8.92 -5.55
C CYS A 182 2.52 7.91 -6.68
N SER A 183 3.75 7.91 -7.16
CA SER A 183 4.23 6.97 -8.18
C SER A 183 4.26 5.52 -7.67
N LYS A 184 4.36 4.58 -8.63
CA LYS A 184 4.65 3.18 -8.29
C LYS A 184 5.88 3.06 -7.40
N GLY A 185 5.84 2.08 -6.51
CA GLY A 185 6.99 1.76 -5.68
C GLY A 185 7.15 2.62 -4.43
N THR A 186 6.36 3.65 -4.22
CA THR A 186 6.37 4.44 -3.00
C THR A 186 5.89 3.58 -1.82
N TYR A 187 6.67 3.56 -0.72
CA TYR A 187 6.28 2.95 0.55
C TYR A 187 5.71 4.01 1.49
N ILE A 188 4.40 3.93 1.73
CA ILE A 188 3.74 4.88 2.64
C ILE A 188 4.24 4.72 4.07
N ARG A 189 4.66 3.51 4.47
CA ARG A 189 5.31 3.23 5.75
C ARG A 189 6.62 4.01 5.94
N SER A 190 7.51 3.97 4.95
CA SER A 190 8.73 4.79 4.99
C SER A 190 8.40 6.28 5.01
N LEU A 191 7.43 6.72 4.21
CA LEU A 191 7.01 8.12 4.20
C LEU A 191 6.52 8.57 5.59
N ALA A 192 5.75 7.74 6.30
CA ALA A 192 5.29 8.02 7.64
C ALA A 192 6.45 8.19 8.64
N ASN A 193 7.40 7.25 8.61
CA ASN A 193 8.61 7.32 9.43
C ASN A 193 9.46 8.57 9.11
N ASP A 194 9.67 8.85 7.83
CA ASP A 194 10.51 9.98 7.38
C ASP A 194 9.87 11.33 7.74
N ILE A 195 8.54 11.46 7.64
CA ILE A 195 7.79 12.65 8.10
C ILE A 195 7.94 12.79 9.62
N GLY A 196 7.83 11.69 10.39
CA GLY A 196 8.01 11.71 11.84
C GLY A 196 9.38 12.25 12.22
N GLN A 197 10.44 11.75 11.59
CA GLN A 197 11.82 12.20 11.80
C GLN A 197 12.00 13.66 11.39
N ALA A 198 11.44 14.09 10.27
CA ALA A 198 11.53 15.46 9.80
C ALA A 198 10.78 16.46 10.71
N CYS A 199 9.82 15.97 11.49
CA CYS A 199 9.12 16.71 12.54
C CYS A 199 9.86 16.69 13.89
N GLU A 200 11.11 16.21 13.95
CA GLU A 200 11.87 16.06 15.20
C GLU A 200 11.13 15.21 16.24
N SER A 201 10.41 14.18 15.74
CA SER A 201 9.59 13.23 16.50
C SER A 201 9.81 11.81 15.96
N GLY A 202 9.11 10.84 16.50
CA GLY A 202 8.88 9.52 15.90
C GLY A 202 7.48 9.46 15.34
N ALA A 203 7.27 8.73 14.23
CA ALA A 203 5.96 8.38 13.77
C ALA A 203 5.96 7.01 13.06
N TYR A 204 4.82 6.35 13.08
CA TYR A 204 4.57 5.11 12.37
C TYR A 204 3.21 5.18 11.65
N LEU A 205 3.01 4.29 10.69
CA LEU A 205 1.76 4.17 9.97
C LEU A 205 0.76 3.37 10.79
N ALA A 206 -0.25 4.04 11.34
CA ALA A 206 -1.32 3.44 12.15
C ALA A 206 -2.46 2.89 11.30
N GLY A 207 -2.72 3.48 10.12
CA GLY A 207 -3.76 3.04 9.21
C GLY A 207 -3.42 3.37 7.75
N LEU A 208 -3.86 2.50 6.83
CA LEU A 208 -3.65 2.70 5.40
C LEU A 208 -4.84 2.17 4.60
N ARG A 209 -5.35 3.00 3.71
CA ARG A 209 -6.35 2.61 2.72
C ARG A 209 -5.92 3.06 1.33
N ARG A 210 -5.80 2.15 0.39
CA ARG A 210 -5.58 2.51 -1.03
C ARG A 210 -6.91 2.81 -1.69
N THR A 211 -7.12 4.07 -2.08
CA THR A 211 -8.37 4.56 -2.67
C THR A 211 -8.37 4.48 -4.18
N LYS A 212 -7.20 4.67 -4.85
CA LYS A 212 -7.12 4.62 -6.31
C LYS A 212 -5.87 3.92 -6.83
N ILE A 213 -5.99 3.36 -8.03
CA ILE A 213 -4.91 2.88 -8.90
C ILE A 213 -5.22 3.41 -10.30
N GLY A 214 -4.48 4.41 -10.76
CA GLY A 214 -4.78 5.12 -12.00
C GLY A 214 -6.22 5.65 -12.01
N SER A 215 -7.02 5.25 -12.98
CA SER A 215 -8.43 5.64 -13.10
C SER A 215 -9.40 4.79 -12.27
N PHE A 216 -8.94 3.70 -11.67
CA PHE A 216 -9.80 2.80 -10.88
C PHE A 216 -9.94 3.31 -9.44
N GLN A 217 -11.17 3.29 -8.91
CA GLN A 217 -11.51 3.76 -7.57
C GLN A 217 -12.01 2.61 -6.69
N VAL A 218 -11.77 2.71 -5.40
CA VAL A 218 -12.19 1.67 -4.43
C VAL A 218 -13.71 1.61 -4.27
N GLU A 219 -14.40 2.70 -4.54
CA GLU A 219 -15.87 2.80 -4.54
C GLU A 219 -16.51 1.92 -5.61
N ASP A 220 -15.76 1.59 -6.68
CA ASP A 220 -16.17 0.67 -7.74
C ASP A 220 -15.82 -0.79 -7.46
N ALA A 221 -15.10 -1.05 -6.38
CA ALA A 221 -14.63 -2.38 -6.06
C ALA A 221 -15.70 -3.25 -5.41
N ASN A 222 -15.59 -4.56 -5.64
CA ASN A 222 -16.39 -5.56 -4.95
C ASN A 222 -15.86 -5.77 -3.53
N LYS A 223 -16.75 -5.92 -2.58
CA LYS A 223 -16.37 -6.39 -1.25
C LYS A 223 -16.10 -7.89 -1.29
N MET A 224 -15.26 -8.38 -0.37
CA MET A 224 -14.93 -9.82 -0.32
C MET A 224 -16.12 -10.72 -0.02
N GLU A 225 -17.15 -10.20 0.66
CA GLU A 225 -18.41 -10.90 0.96
C GLU A 225 -19.30 -11.07 -0.28
N ASP A 226 -19.12 -10.25 -1.31
CA ASP A 226 -19.89 -10.28 -2.56
C ASP A 226 -19.27 -11.23 -3.60
N LEU A 227 -18.10 -11.80 -3.31
CA LEU A 227 -17.33 -12.73 -4.11
C LEU A 227 -17.44 -14.15 -3.50
#